data_053001c88683d36d64a13d8b210cf7c4
#
_entry.id   053001c88683d36d64a13d8b210cf7c4
#
_cell.length_a   1.000
_cell.length_b   1.000
_cell.length_c   1.000
_cell.angle_alpha   90.00
_cell.angle_beta   90.00
_cell.angle_gamma   90.00
#
_symmetry.space_group_name_H-M   'P 1'
#
loop_
_entity.id
_entity.type
_entity.pdbx_description
1 polymer ?
#
loop_
_entity_poly.entity_id
_entity_poly.type
_entity_poly.pdbx_seq_one_letter_code
_entity_poly.pdbx_strand_id
1 'polypeptide(L)'
;FYLSTVNADMSYCRDKFVALLPKGAKILDAGCGSGRDSKAFMEEGFNITAFDASGELCALASNYIRQPVACMRFEKMEWQEEFDGVWACASLLHIPKKDMNKVFNLIYTALKAGGIFYTSFKFGDAEEVRRERFYSDYTPTQIKELFERNNRFEILECFITGDVRENHRDERWVNVIVAKHNTTLDQGRYDNEKSI
;
A
#
# COMPACT_ATOMS: atom_id res chain seq x y z
N PHE A 1 -14.10 8.76 -12.12
CA PHE A 1 -13.26 7.99 -11.17
C PHE A 1 -14.03 7.67 -9.89
N TYR A 2 -14.50 8.64 -9.11
CA TYR A 2 -15.18 8.44 -7.83
C TYR A 2 -16.32 7.41 -7.92
N LEU A 3 -17.29 7.62 -8.81
CA LEU A 3 -18.46 6.74 -8.97
C LEU A 3 -18.10 5.31 -9.40
N SER A 4 -17.00 5.13 -10.14
CA SER A 4 -16.55 3.80 -10.61
C SER A 4 -15.72 3.05 -9.58
N THR A 5 -15.28 3.69 -8.50
CA THR A 5 -14.39 3.10 -7.50
C THR A 5 -14.99 2.98 -6.11
N VAL A 6 -15.90 3.88 -5.73
CA VAL A 6 -16.46 3.94 -4.36
C VAL A 6 -17.23 2.68 -3.96
N ASN A 7 -17.84 1.98 -4.93
CA ASN A 7 -18.60 0.74 -4.71
C ASN A 7 -17.86 -0.52 -5.18
N ALA A 8 -16.59 -0.41 -5.58
CA ALA A 8 -15.81 -1.57 -6.03
C ALA A 8 -15.48 -2.49 -4.85
N ASP A 9 -15.78 -3.78 -4.97
CA ASP A 9 -15.56 -4.74 -3.89
C ASP A 9 -14.09 -5.15 -3.80
N MET A 10 -13.43 -4.72 -2.73
CA MET A 10 -12.04 -5.07 -2.40
C MET A 10 -11.94 -5.98 -1.17
N SER A 11 -13.04 -6.57 -0.72
CA SER A 11 -13.09 -7.41 0.48
C SER A 11 -12.02 -8.49 0.46
N TYR A 12 -11.87 -9.22 -0.64
CA TYR A 12 -10.88 -10.27 -0.78
C TYR A 12 -9.44 -9.83 -0.43
N CYS A 13 -9.02 -8.66 -0.90
CA CYS A 13 -7.69 -8.14 -0.60
C CYS A 13 -7.60 -7.55 0.81
N ARG A 14 -8.69 -6.85 1.27
CA ARG A 14 -8.75 -6.31 2.62
C ARG A 14 -8.71 -7.40 3.67
N ASP A 15 -9.50 -8.47 3.52
CA ASP A 15 -9.56 -9.58 4.48
C ASP A 15 -8.19 -10.22 4.68
N LYS A 16 -7.42 -10.42 3.59
CA LYS A 16 -6.04 -10.91 3.67
C LYS A 16 -5.12 -9.98 4.46
N PHE A 17 -5.27 -8.67 4.27
CA PHE A 17 -4.45 -7.68 4.95
C PHE A 17 -4.81 -7.57 6.44
N VAL A 18 -6.10 -7.43 6.77
CA VAL A 18 -6.53 -7.25 8.16
C VAL A 18 -6.34 -8.50 9.01
N ALA A 19 -6.34 -9.70 8.39
CA ALA A 19 -6.04 -10.95 9.09
C ALA A 19 -4.64 -10.98 9.73
N LEU A 20 -3.73 -10.12 9.27
CA LEU A 20 -2.36 -10.00 9.77
C LEU A 20 -2.20 -8.89 10.82
N LEU A 21 -3.25 -8.12 11.09
CA LEU A 21 -3.21 -6.97 11.98
C LEU A 21 -3.89 -7.27 13.33
N PRO A 22 -3.44 -6.65 14.42
CA PRO A 22 -4.16 -6.72 15.69
C PRO A 22 -5.51 -6.00 15.60
N LYS A 23 -6.46 -6.41 16.44
CA LYS A 23 -7.77 -5.71 16.54
C LYS A 23 -7.56 -4.24 16.90
N GLY A 24 -8.28 -3.35 16.22
CA GLY A 24 -8.17 -1.91 16.41
C GLY A 24 -6.85 -1.31 15.96
N ALA A 25 -6.10 -2.00 15.12
CA ALA A 25 -4.85 -1.52 14.56
C ALA A 25 -4.98 -0.12 13.93
N LYS A 26 -3.90 0.62 13.95
CA LYS A 26 -3.78 1.91 13.26
C LYS A 26 -3.30 1.68 11.84
N ILE A 27 -4.13 2.01 10.86
CA ILE A 27 -3.87 1.81 9.43
C ILE A 27 -3.71 3.17 8.75
N LEU A 28 -2.68 3.30 7.92
CA LEU A 28 -2.51 4.39 6.97
C LEU A 28 -3.07 3.96 5.61
N ASP A 29 -4.16 4.60 5.16
CA ASP A 29 -4.66 4.46 3.78
C ASP A 29 -3.94 5.48 2.88
N ALA A 30 -2.92 5.00 2.19
CA ALA A 30 -1.96 5.81 1.46
C ALA A 30 -2.35 5.95 -0.03
N GLY A 31 -2.93 7.10 -0.38
CA GLY A 31 -3.58 7.33 -1.67
C GLY A 31 -5.01 6.77 -1.66
N CYS A 32 -5.80 7.21 -0.67
CA CYS A 32 -7.11 6.64 -0.36
C CYS A 32 -8.20 6.89 -1.43
N GLY A 33 -7.94 7.77 -2.40
CA GLY A 33 -8.87 8.06 -3.49
C GLY A 33 -10.24 8.51 -2.98
N SER A 34 -11.27 7.68 -3.22
CA SER A 34 -12.64 7.93 -2.81
C SER A 34 -12.91 7.73 -1.31
N GLY A 35 -11.96 7.19 -0.54
CA GLY A 35 -12.16 6.80 0.85
C GLY A 35 -12.88 5.45 1.03
N ARG A 36 -13.06 4.67 -0.04
CA ARG A 36 -13.75 3.37 -0.02
C ARG A 36 -13.18 2.42 1.01
N ASP A 37 -11.87 2.17 0.95
CA ASP A 37 -11.21 1.21 1.84
C ASP A 37 -11.07 1.79 3.25
N SER A 38 -10.77 3.08 3.39
CA SER A 38 -10.82 3.78 4.68
C SER A 38 -12.16 3.56 5.40
N LYS A 39 -13.28 3.73 4.69
CA LYS A 39 -14.62 3.54 5.24
C LYS A 39 -14.83 2.11 5.72
N ALA A 40 -14.47 1.12 4.91
CA ALA A 40 -14.61 -0.28 5.25
C ALA A 40 -13.78 -0.65 6.49
N PHE A 41 -12.51 -0.24 6.55
CA PHE A 41 -11.66 -0.47 7.72
C PHE A 41 -12.23 0.17 9.00
N MET A 42 -12.79 1.38 8.90
CA MET A 42 -13.44 2.03 10.06
C MET A 42 -14.66 1.25 10.54
N GLU A 43 -15.47 0.71 9.62
CA GLU A 43 -16.64 -0.12 9.96
C GLU A 43 -16.23 -1.45 10.60
N GLU A 44 -15.04 -1.96 10.30
CA GLU A 44 -14.43 -3.13 10.94
C GLU A 44 -13.73 -2.81 12.27
N GLY A 45 -13.71 -1.53 12.70
CA GLY A 45 -13.18 -1.09 13.99
C GLY A 45 -11.69 -0.74 14.00
N PHE A 46 -11.08 -0.50 12.84
CA PHE A 46 -9.70 -0.01 12.74
C PHE A 46 -9.60 1.51 12.87
N ASN A 47 -8.45 2.00 13.34
CA ASN A 47 -8.16 3.43 13.42
C ASN A 47 -7.47 3.90 12.14
N ILE A 48 -8.12 4.78 11.37
CA ILE A 48 -7.64 5.16 10.05
C ILE A 48 -7.03 6.56 10.05
N THR A 49 -5.86 6.68 9.44
CA THR A 49 -5.31 7.93 8.91
C THR A 49 -5.28 7.77 7.39
N ALA A 50 -5.72 8.80 6.65
CA ALA A 50 -5.78 8.72 5.19
C ALA A 50 -5.21 9.97 4.53
N PHE A 51 -4.60 9.80 3.36
CA PHE A 51 -4.19 10.90 2.50
C PHE A 51 -4.37 10.57 1.02
N ASP A 52 -4.48 11.60 0.21
CA ASP A 52 -4.44 11.52 -1.25
C ASP A 52 -3.74 12.76 -1.82
N ALA A 53 -3.22 12.66 -3.05
CA ALA A 53 -2.58 13.79 -3.73
C ALA A 53 -3.59 14.74 -4.39
N SER A 54 -4.82 14.29 -4.63
CA SER A 54 -5.89 15.09 -5.25
C SER A 54 -6.74 15.79 -4.20
N GLY A 55 -6.74 17.13 -4.21
CA GLY A 55 -7.57 17.93 -3.29
C GLY A 55 -9.07 17.64 -3.45
N GLU A 56 -9.54 17.34 -4.67
CA GLU A 56 -10.94 16.97 -4.92
C GLU A 56 -11.28 15.63 -4.25
N LEU A 57 -10.39 14.63 -4.40
CA LEU A 57 -10.60 13.33 -3.76
C LEU A 57 -10.50 13.42 -2.23
N CYS A 58 -9.58 14.22 -1.71
CA CYS A 58 -9.50 14.47 -0.27
C CYS A 58 -10.79 15.05 0.29
N ALA A 59 -11.40 16.04 -0.38
CA ALA A 59 -12.68 16.63 0.03
C ALA A 59 -13.82 15.61 -0.01
N LEU A 60 -13.93 14.82 -1.09
CA LEU A 60 -14.95 13.77 -1.24
C LEU A 60 -14.77 12.67 -0.19
N ALA A 61 -13.54 12.16 -0.02
CA ALA A 61 -13.23 11.14 0.96
C ALA A 61 -13.49 11.62 2.39
N SER A 62 -13.07 12.85 2.74
CA SER A 62 -13.33 13.43 4.07
C SER A 62 -14.82 13.47 4.41
N ASN A 63 -15.65 13.84 3.44
CA ASN A 63 -17.11 13.84 3.61
C ASN A 63 -17.66 12.41 3.76
N TYR A 64 -17.13 11.46 2.97
CA TYR A 64 -17.59 10.08 2.94
C TYR A 64 -17.25 9.32 4.23
N ILE A 65 -16.02 9.48 4.75
CA ILE A 65 -15.58 8.82 5.98
C ILE A 65 -15.84 9.65 7.25
N ARG A 66 -16.29 10.91 7.10
CA ARG A 66 -16.57 11.85 8.20
C ARG A 66 -15.38 12.14 9.10
N GLN A 67 -14.19 12.16 8.53
CA GLN A 67 -12.96 12.60 9.18
C GLN A 67 -12.01 13.26 8.18
N PRO A 68 -11.07 14.13 8.62
CA PRO A 68 -10.13 14.78 7.73
C PRO A 68 -9.25 13.77 6.96
N VAL A 69 -9.08 14.01 5.66
CA VAL A 69 -8.12 13.34 4.79
C VAL A 69 -7.05 14.35 4.41
N ALA A 70 -5.78 14.02 4.63
CA ALA A 70 -4.68 14.92 4.32
C ALA A 70 -4.47 15.02 2.80
N CYS A 71 -4.36 16.25 2.29
CA CYS A 71 -4.02 16.47 0.87
C CYS A 71 -2.51 16.56 0.74
N MET A 72 -1.86 15.45 0.38
CA MET A 72 -0.40 15.37 0.28
C MET A 72 0.06 14.25 -0.64
N ARG A 73 1.30 14.33 -1.11
CA ARG A 73 1.95 13.26 -1.88
C ARG A 73 2.78 12.35 -0.97
N PHE A 74 3.10 11.15 -1.45
CA PHE A 74 3.95 10.18 -0.73
C PHE A 74 5.27 10.77 -0.24
N GLU A 75 5.91 11.63 -1.02
CA GLU A 75 7.21 12.23 -0.70
C GLU A 75 7.16 13.19 0.50
N LYS A 76 5.95 13.52 0.97
CA LYS A 76 5.71 14.38 2.13
C LYS A 76 5.35 13.62 3.39
N MET A 77 5.44 12.28 3.35
CA MET A 77 5.24 11.46 4.55
C MET A 77 6.35 11.71 5.56
N GLU A 78 5.97 12.00 6.82
CA GLU A 78 6.89 12.30 7.92
C GLU A 78 6.65 11.41 9.16
N TRP A 79 5.69 10.47 9.08
CA TRP A 79 5.35 9.54 10.17
C TRP A 79 6.51 8.59 10.48
N GLN A 80 6.67 8.29 11.77
CA GLN A 80 7.72 7.40 12.27
C GLN A 80 7.10 6.38 13.22
N GLU A 81 7.18 5.09 12.88
CA GLU A 81 6.71 3.96 13.68
C GLU A 81 5.29 4.15 14.28
N GLU A 82 4.40 4.71 13.47
CA GLU A 82 3.07 5.11 13.91
C GLU A 82 1.98 4.09 13.57
N PHE A 83 2.15 3.34 12.46
CA PHE A 83 1.11 2.47 11.92
C PHE A 83 1.43 0.99 12.08
N ASP A 84 0.40 0.22 12.43
CA ASP A 84 0.44 -1.24 12.42
C ASP A 84 0.31 -1.78 11.00
N GLY A 85 -0.37 -1.03 10.13
CA GLY A 85 -0.53 -1.35 8.71
C GLY A 85 -0.49 -0.14 7.80
N VAL A 86 0.03 -0.32 6.57
CA VAL A 86 -0.09 0.64 5.46
C VAL A 86 -0.81 -0.04 4.31
N TRP A 87 -1.87 0.56 3.84
CA TRP A 87 -2.68 0.15 2.70
C TRP A 87 -2.47 1.12 1.54
N ALA A 88 -1.87 0.66 0.44
CA ALA A 88 -1.62 1.46 -0.76
C ALA A 88 -2.23 0.78 -2.00
N CYS A 89 -3.57 0.69 -2.00
CA CYS A 89 -4.34 0.03 -3.05
C CYS A 89 -4.41 0.92 -4.30
N ALA A 90 -3.85 0.44 -5.41
CA ALA A 90 -3.88 1.12 -6.70
C ALA A 90 -3.43 2.60 -6.64
N SER A 91 -2.46 2.92 -5.79
CA SER A 91 -1.97 4.28 -5.59
C SER A 91 -0.49 4.45 -5.97
N LEU A 92 0.39 3.54 -5.58
CA LEU A 92 1.82 3.60 -5.89
C LEU A 92 2.12 3.40 -7.38
N LEU A 93 1.21 2.84 -8.14
CA LEU A 93 1.35 2.68 -9.58
C LEU A 93 1.53 4.01 -10.34
N HIS A 94 1.28 5.15 -9.69
CA HIS A 94 1.52 6.49 -10.25
C HIS A 94 2.91 7.06 -9.92
N ILE A 95 3.74 6.30 -9.20
CA ILE A 95 5.13 6.65 -8.88
C ILE A 95 6.08 6.05 -9.94
N PRO A 96 7.03 6.82 -10.49
CA PRO A 96 8.03 6.27 -11.39
C PRO A 96 8.85 5.14 -10.74
N LYS A 97 9.18 4.10 -11.50
CA LYS A 97 9.96 2.94 -11.00
C LYS A 97 11.27 3.36 -10.33
N LYS A 98 11.94 4.39 -10.85
CA LYS A 98 13.18 4.95 -10.29
C LYS A 98 13.00 5.56 -8.89
N ASP A 99 11.80 6.03 -8.56
CA ASP A 99 11.50 6.71 -7.29
C ASP A 99 10.84 5.76 -6.26
N MET A 100 10.46 4.55 -6.68
CA MET A 100 9.72 3.59 -5.85
C MET A 100 10.44 3.23 -4.55
N ASN A 101 11.75 2.99 -4.60
CA ASN A 101 12.53 2.69 -3.40
C ASN A 101 12.52 3.81 -2.36
N LYS A 102 12.47 5.07 -2.81
CA LYS A 102 12.36 6.22 -1.91
C LYS A 102 11.03 6.20 -1.16
N VAL A 103 9.94 5.91 -1.86
CA VAL A 103 8.60 5.81 -1.26
C VAL A 103 8.51 4.61 -0.32
N PHE A 104 9.07 3.46 -0.69
CA PHE A 104 9.15 2.28 0.19
C PHE A 104 9.90 2.58 1.50
N ASN A 105 10.97 3.38 1.45
CA ASN A 105 11.68 3.79 2.65
C ASN A 105 10.83 4.68 3.56
N LEU A 106 10.00 5.57 3.01
CA LEU A 106 9.06 6.38 3.79
C LEU A 106 7.97 5.52 4.44
N ILE A 107 7.42 4.55 3.70
CA ILE A 107 6.46 3.57 4.23
C ILE A 107 7.10 2.72 5.34
N TYR A 108 8.33 2.25 5.13
CA TYR A 108 9.08 1.53 6.15
C TYR A 108 9.24 2.33 7.44
N THR A 109 9.57 3.62 7.32
CA THR A 109 9.72 4.51 8.47
C THR A 109 8.40 4.74 9.20
N ALA A 110 7.30 4.85 8.47
CA ALA A 110 5.96 5.06 9.02
C ALA A 110 5.40 3.83 9.76
N LEU A 111 5.81 2.62 9.36
CA LEU A 111 5.40 1.36 9.98
C LEU A 111 6.12 1.10 11.30
N LYS A 112 5.39 0.60 12.28
CA LYS A 112 5.94 -0.03 13.49
C LYS A 112 6.75 -1.28 13.13
N ALA A 113 7.57 -1.76 14.07
CA ALA A 113 8.26 -3.05 13.93
C ALA A 113 7.26 -4.18 13.68
N GLY A 114 7.50 -5.02 12.68
CA GLY A 114 6.58 -6.09 12.25
C GLY A 114 5.29 -5.60 11.60
N GLY A 115 5.17 -4.30 11.32
CA GLY A 115 4.00 -3.73 10.64
C GLY A 115 3.83 -4.26 9.21
N ILE A 116 2.58 -4.32 8.76
CA ILE A 116 2.19 -4.93 7.49
C ILE A 116 1.97 -3.86 6.42
N PHE A 117 2.47 -4.11 5.21
CA PHE A 117 2.27 -3.25 4.07
C PHE A 117 1.63 -4.01 2.91
N TYR A 118 0.51 -3.48 2.40
CA TYR A 118 -0.14 -3.95 1.19
C TYR A 118 0.00 -2.90 0.08
N THR A 119 0.29 -3.37 -1.13
CA THR A 119 0.22 -2.54 -2.33
C THR A 119 -0.23 -3.33 -3.55
N SER A 120 -0.79 -2.63 -4.54
CA SER A 120 -1.19 -3.24 -5.80
C SER A 120 -0.82 -2.39 -7.00
N PHE A 121 -0.47 -3.08 -8.10
CA PHE A 121 -0.07 -2.51 -9.38
C PHE A 121 -0.84 -3.17 -10.52
N LYS A 122 -0.99 -2.48 -11.63
CA LYS A 122 -1.46 -3.13 -12.86
C LYS A 122 -0.44 -4.17 -13.31
N PHE A 123 -0.96 -5.32 -13.75
CA PHE A 123 -0.12 -6.39 -14.30
C PHE A 123 0.41 -5.96 -15.66
N GLY A 124 1.71 -5.92 -15.82
CA GLY A 124 2.43 -5.55 -17.03
C GLY A 124 3.87 -5.20 -16.75
N ASP A 125 4.55 -4.61 -17.70
CA ASP A 125 5.94 -4.15 -17.59
C ASP A 125 6.13 -2.70 -18.04
N ALA A 126 5.05 -2.07 -18.53
CA ALA A 126 5.09 -0.72 -19.06
C ALA A 126 5.34 0.35 -17.96
N GLU A 127 5.97 1.43 -18.39
CA GLU A 127 6.10 2.67 -17.65
C GLU A 127 5.77 3.82 -18.59
N GLU A 128 4.55 4.36 -18.49
CA GLU A 128 4.01 5.29 -19.49
C GLU A 128 2.89 6.19 -18.96
N VAL A 129 2.58 7.22 -19.72
CA VAL A 129 1.39 8.05 -19.48
C VAL A 129 0.22 7.50 -20.27
N ARG A 130 -0.86 7.13 -19.58
CA ARG A 130 -2.15 6.69 -20.14
C ARG A 130 -3.27 7.60 -19.63
N ARG A 131 -4.07 8.17 -20.55
CA ARG A 131 -5.21 9.04 -20.19
C ARG A 131 -4.81 10.13 -19.17
N GLU A 132 -3.74 10.87 -19.46
CA GLU A 132 -3.20 11.96 -18.65
C GLU A 132 -2.63 11.57 -17.26
N ARG A 133 -2.50 10.26 -16.98
CA ARG A 133 -1.90 9.75 -15.75
C ARG A 133 -0.70 8.88 -16.05
N PHE A 134 0.33 9.03 -15.25
CA PHE A 134 1.50 8.18 -15.30
C PHE A 134 1.21 6.82 -14.65
N TYR A 135 1.71 5.74 -15.24
CA TYR A 135 1.57 4.37 -14.74
C TYR A 135 2.88 3.63 -14.78
N SER A 136 3.20 2.96 -13.70
CA SER A 136 4.25 1.96 -13.58
C SER A 136 3.59 0.60 -13.34
N ASP A 137 3.56 -0.23 -14.38
CA ASP A 137 3.03 -1.58 -14.29
C ASP A 137 4.15 -2.52 -13.82
N TYR A 138 3.77 -3.61 -13.15
CA TYR A 138 4.70 -4.61 -12.67
C TYR A 138 4.22 -6.02 -12.96
N THR A 139 5.15 -6.91 -13.31
CA THR A 139 4.95 -8.36 -13.22
C THR A 139 5.22 -8.84 -11.79
N PRO A 140 4.71 -10.03 -11.38
CA PRO A 140 5.05 -10.60 -10.07
C PRO A 140 6.56 -10.77 -9.84
N THR A 141 7.32 -11.09 -10.88
CA THR A 141 8.77 -11.21 -10.81
C THR A 141 9.42 -9.86 -10.50
N GLN A 142 9.07 -8.82 -11.26
CA GLN A 142 9.63 -7.48 -11.06
C GLN A 142 9.31 -6.90 -9.68
N ILE A 143 8.10 -7.14 -9.14
CA ILE A 143 7.75 -6.64 -7.81
C ILE A 143 8.50 -7.39 -6.71
N LYS A 144 8.69 -8.71 -6.85
CA LYS A 144 9.52 -9.49 -5.93
C LYS A 144 10.97 -9.00 -5.91
N GLU A 145 11.57 -8.84 -7.08
CA GLU A 145 12.93 -8.29 -7.20
C GLU A 145 13.07 -6.87 -6.61
N LEU A 146 12.01 -6.05 -6.71
CA LEU A 146 11.98 -4.71 -6.15
C LEU A 146 12.03 -4.76 -4.61
N PHE A 147 11.25 -5.63 -3.97
CA PHE A 147 11.26 -5.82 -2.52
C PHE A 147 12.54 -6.49 -2.04
N GLU A 148 13.07 -7.48 -2.75
CA GLU A 148 14.34 -8.14 -2.44
C GLU A 148 15.51 -7.14 -2.47
N ARG A 149 15.57 -6.28 -3.48
CA ARG A 149 16.57 -5.19 -3.57
C ARG A 149 16.43 -4.15 -2.46
N ASN A 150 15.22 -3.86 -2.04
CA ASN A 150 14.96 -2.95 -0.93
C ASN A 150 15.43 -3.54 0.41
N ASN A 151 15.35 -4.86 0.58
CA ASN A 151 15.81 -5.65 1.74
C ASN A 151 15.33 -5.14 3.12
N ARG A 152 14.18 -4.46 3.15
CA ARG A 152 13.56 -3.93 4.39
C ARG A 152 12.27 -4.63 4.75
N PHE A 153 11.75 -5.42 3.81
CA PHE A 153 10.47 -6.09 3.91
C PHE A 153 10.61 -7.57 3.56
N GLU A 154 9.92 -8.40 4.29
CA GLU A 154 9.68 -9.80 3.96
C GLU A 154 8.38 -9.92 3.15
N ILE A 155 8.43 -10.59 2.00
CA ILE A 155 7.23 -10.85 1.19
C ILE A 155 6.45 -12.00 1.83
N LEU A 156 5.26 -11.71 2.34
CA LEU A 156 4.34 -12.71 2.89
C LEU A 156 3.49 -13.36 1.81
N GLU A 157 2.97 -12.54 0.87
CA GLU A 157 2.14 -13.03 -0.21
C GLU A 157 2.28 -12.13 -1.46
N CYS A 158 2.30 -12.75 -2.65
CA CYS A 158 2.22 -12.07 -3.94
C CYS A 158 1.24 -12.84 -4.83
N PHE A 159 0.14 -12.20 -5.23
CA PHE A 159 -0.95 -12.86 -5.94
C PHE A 159 -1.57 -11.95 -7.02
N ILE A 160 -2.30 -12.58 -7.95
CA ILE A 160 -2.96 -11.87 -9.06
C ILE A 160 -4.46 -11.89 -8.85
N THR A 161 -5.11 -10.73 -9.10
CA THR A 161 -6.57 -10.61 -9.18
C THR A 161 -7.00 -10.00 -10.53
N GLY A 162 -8.25 -10.24 -10.90
CA GLY A 162 -8.91 -9.43 -11.95
C GLY A 162 -9.27 -8.04 -11.44
N ASP A 163 -9.62 -7.14 -12.35
CA ASP A 163 -10.21 -5.86 -11.97
C ASP A 163 -11.66 -6.09 -11.51
N VAL A 164 -12.02 -5.51 -10.38
CA VAL A 164 -13.36 -5.66 -9.79
C VAL A 164 -14.42 -4.77 -10.46
N ARG A 165 -14.01 -3.88 -11.36
CA ARG A 165 -14.92 -2.99 -12.11
C ARG A 165 -15.42 -3.70 -13.37
N GLU A 166 -16.72 -3.68 -13.61
CA GLU A 166 -17.36 -4.43 -14.72
C GLU A 166 -16.76 -4.13 -16.12
N ASN A 167 -16.41 -2.89 -16.40
CA ASN A 167 -15.86 -2.46 -17.70
C ASN A 167 -14.35 -2.70 -17.84
N HIS A 168 -13.70 -3.39 -16.89
CA HIS A 168 -12.25 -3.60 -16.84
C HIS A 168 -11.88 -5.07 -16.59
N ARG A 169 -12.78 -6.02 -16.88
CA ARG A 169 -12.61 -7.46 -16.57
C ARG A 169 -11.37 -8.10 -17.18
N ASP A 170 -10.84 -7.55 -18.25
CA ASP A 170 -9.61 -8.03 -18.90
C ASP A 170 -8.33 -7.51 -18.22
N GLU A 171 -8.46 -6.51 -17.34
CA GLU A 171 -7.33 -5.97 -16.60
C GLU A 171 -7.00 -6.86 -15.39
N ARG A 172 -5.71 -7.08 -15.15
CA ARG A 172 -5.21 -7.84 -14.00
C ARG A 172 -4.37 -6.95 -13.10
N TRP A 173 -4.33 -7.34 -11.84
CA TRP A 173 -3.58 -6.65 -10.80
C TRP A 173 -2.60 -7.59 -10.12
N VAL A 174 -1.39 -7.12 -9.89
CA VAL A 174 -0.42 -7.74 -9.00
C VAL A 174 -0.60 -7.13 -7.62
N ASN A 175 -0.88 -7.97 -6.65
CA ASN A 175 -1.06 -7.59 -5.26
C ASN A 175 0.10 -8.17 -4.45
N VAL A 176 0.62 -7.41 -3.50
CA VAL A 176 1.67 -7.91 -2.61
C VAL A 176 1.41 -7.46 -1.18
N ILE A 177 1.61 -8.38 -0.25
CA ILE A 177 1.58 -8.14 1.18
C ILE A 177 2.98 -8.45 1.71
N VAL A 178 3.55 -7.51 2.45
CA VAL A 178 4.87 -7.64 3.04
C VAL A 178 4.83 -7.24 4.52
N ALA A 179 5.76 -7.78 5.31
CA ALA A 179 6.02 -7.36 6.69
C ALA A 179 7.31 -6.52 6.77
N LYS A 180 7.32 -5.49 7.59
CA LYS A 180 8.53 -4.77 7.96
C LYS A 180 9.46 -5.70 8.74
N HIS A 181 10.72 -5.84 8.31
CA HIS A 181 11.71 -6.62 9.07
C HIS A 181 11.88 -6.05 10.47
N ASN A 182 11.87 -6.93 11.48
CA ASN A 182 12.23 -6.57 12.86
C ASN A 182 13.73 -6.39 12.95
N THR A 183 14.21 -5.16 13.05
CA THR A 183 15.64 -4.81 13.13
C THR A 183 16.35 -5.42 14.35
N THR A 184 15.60 -6.02 15.29
CA THR A 184 16.15 -6.57 16.57
C THR A 184 16.70 -8.00 16.46
N LEU A 185 16.51 -8.72 15.35
CA LEU A 185 16.96 -10.12 15.23
C LEU A 185 18.19 -10.34 14.34
N ASP A 186 18.62 -9.35 13.57
CA ASP A 186 19.71 -9.55 12.60
C ASP A 186 21.11 -9.20 13.15
N GLN A 187 21.20 -8.47 14.27
CA GLN A 187 22.52 -8.21 14.90
C GLN A 187 23.11 -9.44 15.60
N GLY A 188 22.29 -10.46 15.93
CA GLY A 188 22.77 -11.68 16.57
C GLY A 188 23.30 -12.78 15.66
N ARG A 189 23.09 -12.70 14.35
CA ARG A 189 23.58 -13.73 13.39
C ARG A 189 24.97 -13.44 12.86
N TYR A 190 25.39 -12.20 12.78
CA TYR A 190 26.72 -11.85 12.26
C TYR A 190 27.85 -11.93 13.27
N ASP A 191 27.55 -11.92 14.59
CA ASP A 191 28.59 -12.02 15.62
C ASP A 191 29.00 -13.47 15.96
N ASN A 192 28.22 -14.47 15.57
CA ASN A 192 28.54 -15.89 15.84
C ASN A 192 29.40 -16.55 14.77
N GLU A 193 29.64 -15.94 13.61
CA GLU A 193 30.52 -16.53 12.56
C GLU A 193 31.95 -16.00 12.61
N LYS A 194 32.28 -15.10 13.53
CA LYS A 194 33.65 -14.57 13.72
C LYS A 194 34.38 -15.10 14.95
N SER A 195 33.86 -16.13 15.61
CA SER A 195 34.52 -16.75 16.76
C SER A 195 34.66 -18.26 16.57
N ILE A 196 35.37 -18.66 15.53
CA ILE A 196 36.03 -19.98 15.41
C ILE A 196 37.36 -19.79 14.68
#